data_86231aca54d4f8c2e17eccb32d1edff5
#
_entry.id   86231aca54d4f8c2e17eccb32d1edff5
#
_cell.length_a   1.000
_cell.length_b   1.000
_cell.length_c   1.000
_cell.angle_alpha   90.00
_cell.angle_beta   90.00
_cell.angle_gamma   90.00
#
_symmetry.space_group_name_H-M   'P 1'
#
loop_
_entity.id
_entity.type
_entity.pdbx_description
1 polymer ?
#
loop_
_entity_poly.entity_id
_entity_poly.type
_entity_poly.pdbx_seq_one_letter_code
_entity_poly.pdbx_strand_id
1 'polypeptide(L)'
;MKSILFVNQNKKQLHDFKFILEKNGLLGIRLILCEDIQDLQAIIRDNEVNCIFYEIIHPDFLQDLEFLRIVAHDIPKIVSGNRVGKKDLINMINHGALFFYLEKQFQEYGFLSAINSALSYNNDVQLKYQKMQKQYIKQQVEKLNKIGIALTSEHNLEKLLEQIISQALFMAHCDAGSIYIKEGSNLTFMVAQNNTLKKRYGEGYEEKYFKRFHFPITKDRISGYVAATGETLNIKDAYHIQEDNEYRFTDDFDKRNNYITKSMIVAPMKDPQRNVLGVLQLINCLNEDGNIIPFDKNLESLIKSLASQAAVAIRNARLINEVKEAHLDTILRLSVAAEFRDDDTSEHLRRMTTYSVIVAKNLGLDEYDLDLLKYAAPMHDIGKIGIPDSILFKPGDLSREEWNEMKKHTIYGAQILEGSDSDVLKASRVVALNHHERWDGGGYPNSLKGSNIPILGQVVSIADVFDALASKRCYKDAFTFRDAVEEIKECKYGMFGPHIVEAFMKGLDEIMEVLQNTQKSIFNKKPYIEGTVLET
;
A
#
# COMPACT_ATOMS: atom_id res chain seq x y z
N MET A 1 23.50 14.65 -37.86
CA MET A 1 23.75 15.28 -39.17
C MET A 1 22.63 14.80 -40.09
N LYS A 2 21.87 15.68 -40.74
CA LYS A 2 20.79 15.28 -41.62
C LYS A 2 21.31 14.56 -42.85
N SER A 3 20.67 13.49 -43.29
CA SER A 3 21.10 12.70 -44.45
C SER A 3 19.97 12.55 -45.45
N ILE A 4 20.27 12.68 -46.71
CA ILE A 4 19.36 12.44 -47.82
C ILE A 4 19.90 11.26 -48.65
N LEU A 5 19.09 10.26 -48.80
CA LEU A 5 19.40 9.08 -49.61
C LEU A 5 18.87 9.28 -51.03
N PHE A 6 19.74 9.25 -52.00
CA PHE A 6 19.43 9.35 -53.42
C PHE A 6 19.41 7.93 -54.03
N VAL A 7 18.27 7.56 -54.58
CA VAL A 7 18.05 6.23 -55.17
C VAL A 7 17.93 6.39 -56.71
N ASN A 8 18.54 5.49 -57.46
CA ASN A 8 18.58 5.49 -58.91
C ASN A 8 19.26 6.71 -59.54
N GLN A 9 20.21 7.34 -58.83
CA GLN A 9 20.98 8.49 -59.33
C GLN A 9 22.41 8.08 -59.64
N ASN A 10 23.04 8.81 -60.58
CA ASN A 10 24.45 8.62 -60.82
C ASN A 10 25.32 9.66 -60.06
N LYS A 11 26.61 9.36 -59.93
CA LYS A 11 27.55 10.22 -59.19
C LYS A 11 27.62 11.69 -59.68
N LYS A 12 27.38 11.93 -60.96
CA LYS A 12 27.37 13.25 -61.56
C LYS A 12 26.16 14.06 -61.04
N GLN A 13 24.99 13.48 -61.10
CA GLN A 13 23.78 14.13 -60.60
C GLN A 13 23.86 14.38 -59.06
N LEU A 14 24.45 13.48 -58.33
CA LEU A 14 24.65 13.68 -56.87
C LEU A 14 25.55 14.90 -56.61
N HIS A 15 26.56 15.13 -57.44
CA HIS A 15 27.43 16.32 -57.33
C HIS A 15 26.66 17.61 -57.64
N ASP A 16 25.79 17.60 -58.64
CA ASP A 16 24.95 18.75 -59.00
C ASP A 16 23.96 19.07 -57.87
N PHE A 17 23.34 18.09 -57.26
CA PHE A 17 22.45 18.26 -56.11
C PHE A 17 23.22 18.82 -54.89
N LYS A 18 24.40 18.30 -54.62
CA LYS A 18 25.28 18.84 -53.55
C LYS A 18 25.57 20.31 -53.75
N PHE A 19 25.94 20.71 -54.94
CA PHE A 19 26.21 22.09 -55.26
C PHE A 19 24.99 23.00 -55.06
N ILE A 20 23.79 22.55 -55.47
CA ILE A 20 22.53 23.27 -55.28
C ILE A 20 22.26 23.48 -53.76
N LEU A 21 22.43 22.45 -52.96
CA LEU A 21 22.18 22.50 -51.52
C LEU A 21 23.14 23.44 -50.82
N GLU A 22 24.44 23.36 -51.15
CA GLU A 22 25.49 24.23 -50.55
C GLU A 22 25.32 25.69 -50.93
N LYS A 23 25.02 25.98 -52.19
CA LYS A 23 24.75 27.33 -52.72
C LYS A 23 23.59 28.03 -52.00
N ASN A 24 22.59 27.25 -51.56
CA ASN A 24 21.39 27.76 -50.92
C ASN A 24 21.43 27.63 -49.36
N GLY A 25 22.63 27.50 -48.79
CA GLY A 25 22.84 27.54 -47.34
C GLY A 25 22.45 26.27 -46.59
N LEU A 26 22.13 25.18 -47.27
CA LEU A 26 21.85 23.86 -46.66
C LEU A 26 23.16 23.09 -46.40
N LEU A 27 24.05 23.73 -45.66
CA LEU A 27 25.34 23.16 -45.28
C LEU A 27 25.18 22.03 -44.24
N GLY A 28 26.04 21.01 -44.34
CA GLY A 28 26.04 19.92 -43.35
C GLY A 28 25.01 18.80 -43.61
N ILE A 29 24.35 18.76 -44.78
CA ILE A 29 23.54 17.62 -45.20
C ILE A 29 24.46 16.56 -45.83
N ARG A 30 24.37 15.33 -45.30
CA ARG A 30 25.07 14.18 -45.86
C ARG A 30 24.25 13.59 -46.99
N LEU A 31 24.85 13.45 -48.17
CA LEU A 31 24.25 12.78 -49.33
C LEU A 31 24.74 11.34 -49.38
N ILE A 32 23.80 10.40 -49.49
CA ILE A 32 24.07 8.94 -49.61
C ILE A 32 23.54 8.52 -50.97
N LEU A 33 24.33 7.76 -51.70
CA LEU A 33 23.91 7.20 -52.99
C LEU A 33 23.52 5.74 -52.83
N CYS A 34 22.39 5.39 -53.42
CA CYS A 34 21.90 4.02 -53.61
C CYS A 34 21.69 3.75 -55.09
N GLU A 35 22.60 3.02 -55.71
CA GLU A 35 22.56 2.75 -57.13
C GLU A 35 21.55 1.65 -57.48
N ASP A 36 21.35 0.67 -56.55
CA ASP A 36 20.36 -0.36 -56.68
C ASP A 36 19.36 -0.30 -55.50
N ILE A 37 18.07 -0.34 -55.82
CA ILE A 37 17.00 -0.30 -54.83
C ILE A 37 17.02 -1.51 -53.87
N GLN A 38 17.60 -2.64 -54.27
CA GLN A 38 17.74 -3.85 -53.47
C GLN A 38 18.70 -3.63 -52.28
N ASP A 39 19.65 -2.71 -52.39
CA ASP A 39 20.60 -2.36 -51.34
C ASP A 39 19.99 -1.38 -50.31
N LEU A 40 18.82 -0.85 -50.60
CA LEU A 40 18.18 0.20 -49.80
C LEU A 40 18.02 -0.16 -48.34
N GLN A 41 17.59 -1.39 -48.04
CA GLN A 41 17.33 -1.83 -46.67
C GLN A 41 18.62 -1.87 -45.82
N ALA A 42 19.71 -2.31 -46.41
CA ALA A 42 21.03 -2.33 -45.76
C ALA A 42 21.52 -0.90 -45.50
N ILE A 43 21.38 -0.02 -46.50
CA ILE A 43 21.82 1.40 -46.38
C ILE A 43 21.02 2.13 -45.32
N ILE A 44 19.70 1.96 -45.22
CA ILE A 44 18.85 2.58 -44.19
C ILE A 44 19.20 2.05 -42.82
N ARG A 45 19.49 0.76 -42.66
CA ARG A 45 19.89 0.17 -41.36
C ARG A 45 21.22 0.73 -40.85
N ASP A 46 22.17 0.95 -41.78
CA ASP A 46 23.52 1.36 -41.41
C ASP A 46 23.69 2.88 -41.35
N ASN A 47 22.69 3.66 -41.75
CA ASN A 47 22.71 5.12 -41.80
C ASN A 47 21.41 5.72 -41.27
N GLU A 48 21.53 6.87 -40.58
CA GLU A 48 20.39 7.71 -40.23
C GLU A 48 19.91 8.47 -41.46
N VAL A 49 18.81 8.04 -42.11
CA VAL A 49 18.23 8.62 -43.32
C VAL A 49 17.02 9.49 -42.96
N ASN A 50 17.05 10.77 -43.30
CA ASN A 50 15.99 11.75 -43.00
C ASN A 50 15.06 12.03 -44.18
N CYS A 51 15.47 11.73 -45.39
CA CYS A 51 14.67 11.87 -46.61
C CYS A 51 15.22 10.95 -47.71
N ILE A 52 14.34 10.40 -48.50
CA ILE A 52 14.68 9.62 -49.71
C ILE A 52 14.28 10.41 -50.93
N PHE A 53 15.24 10.57 -51.87
CA PHE A 53 15.01 11.13 -53.19
C PHE A 53 15.12 9.98 -54.21
N TYR A 54 14.00 9.64 -54.84
CA TYR A 54 13.91 8.54 -55.81
C TYR A 54 13.65 9.06 -57.21
N GLU A 55 14.48 8.70 -58.21
CA GLU A 55 14.26 9.04 -59.60
C GLU A 55 13.62 7.85 -60.35
N ILE A 56 12.47 8.09 -61.01
CA ILE A 56 11.81 7.13 -61.86
C ILE A 56 12.61 6.94 -63.14
N ILE A 57 13.21 5.76 -63.32
CA ILE A 57 13.99 5.40 -64.47
C ILE A 57 13.26 4.37 -65.35
N HIS A 58 12.42 3.52 -64.76
CA HIS A 58 11.76 2.42 -65.44
C HIS A 58 10.24 2.57 -65.52
N PRO A 59 9.56 1.95 -66.49
CA PRO A 59 8.09 1.94 -66.57
C PRO A 59 7.40 1.26 -65.36
N ASP A 60 8.06 0.26 -64.79
CA ASP A 60 7.52 -0.55 -63.68
C ASP A 60 7.82 0.04 -62.28
N PHE A 61 8.05 1.34 -62.18
CA PHE A 61 8.42 2.08 -60.96
C PHE A 61 7.42 1.90 -59.81
N LEU A 62 6.21 1.43 -60.06
CA LEU A 62 5.21 1.20 -59.02
C LEU A 62 5.64 0.09 -58.03
N GLN A 63 6.38 -0.91 -58.50
CA GLN A 63 6.94 -1.96 -57.62
C GLN A 63 8.03 -1.39 -56.71
N ASP A 64 8.88 -0.53 -57.25
CA ASP A 64 9.94 0.15 -56.50
C ASP A 64 9.34 1.04 -55.42
N LEU A 65 8.26 1.76 -55.74
CA LEU A 65 7.60 2.63 -54.75
C LEU A 65 6.88 1.84 -53.67
N GLU A 66 6.32 0.70 -53.99
CA GLU A 66 5.74 -0.21 -53.00
C GLU A 66 6.84 -0.78 -52.08
N PHE A 67 7.98 -1.16 -52.62
CA PHE A 67 9.15 -1.56 -51.85
C PHE A 67 9.65 -0.41 -50.93
N LEU A 68 9.78 0.81 -51.46
CA LEU A 68 10.12 2.01 -50.67
C LEU A 68 9.11 2.27 -49.55
N ARG A 69 7.82 2.01 -49.79
CA ARG A 69 6.77 2.15 -48.79
C ARG A 69 6.95 1.17 -47.63
N ILE A 70 7.28 -0.07 -47.93
CA ILE A 70 7.46 -1.14 -46.92
C ILE A 70 8.75 -0.94 -46.12
N VAL A 71 9.87 -0.68 -46.80
CA VAL A 71 11.21 -0.65 -46.20
C VAL A 71 11.48 0.66 -45.46
N ALA A 72 10.86 1.75 -45.90
CA ALA A 72 11.13 3.11 -45.40
C ALA A 72 9.84 3.87 -45.09
N HIS A 73 8.85 3.21 -44.43
CA HIS A 73 7.51 3.77 -44.23
C HIS A 73 7.50 5.13 -43.53
N ASP A 74 8.39 5.32 -42.57
CA ASP A 74 8.49 6.56 -41.74
C ASP A 74 9.38 7.65 -42.36
N ILE A 75 10.03 7.40 -43.49
CA ILE A 75 10.94 8.35 -44.10
C ILE A 75 10.22 9.08 -45.24
N PRO A 76 10.15 10.42 -45.25
CA PRO A 76 9.54 11.17 -46.33
C PRO A 76 10.28 10.91 -47.68
N LYS A 77 9.52 10.69 -48.73
CA LYS A 77 9.99 10.33 -50.06
C LYS A 77 9.66 11.43 -51.07
N ILE A 78 10.66 11.91 -51.76
CA ILE A 78 10.54 12.82 -52.87
C ILE A 78 10.77 12.00 -54.13
N VAL A 79 9.82 11.98 -55.03
CA VAL A 79 9.90 11.23 -56.28
C VAL A 79 10.03 12.19 -57.43
N SER A 80 10.99 11.94 -58.31
CA SER A 80 11.22 12.72 -59.53
C SER A 80 11.08 11.80 -60.75
N GLY A 81 10.47 12.32 -61.83
CA GLY A 81 10.34 11.52 -63.06
C GLY A 81 9.69 12.29 -64.19
N ASN A 82 9.56 11.64 -65.37
CA ASN A 82 8.75 12.15 -66.45
C ASN A 82 7.26 12.10 -66.06
N ARG A 83 6.37 12.79 -66.78
CA ARG A 83 4.95 12.94 -66.48
C ARG A 83 4.30 11.61 -66.01
N VAL A 84 3.95 11.55 -64.75
CA VAL A 84 3.19 10.45 -64.14
C VAL A 84 1.70 10.81 -64.25
N GLY A 85 0.85 9.81 -64.52
CA GLY A 85 -0.58 10.04 -64.63
C GLY A 85 -1.18 10.53 -63.31
N LYS A 86 -2.12 11.49 -63.35
CA LYS A 86 -2.77 12.06 -62.16
C LYS A 86 -3.37 11.01 -61.24
N LYS A 87 -3.89 9.93 -61.80
CA LYS A 87 -4.48 8.81 -61.05
C LYS A 87 -3.42 8.06 -60.24
N ASP A 88 -2.26 7.81 -60.83
CA ASP A 88 -1.16 7.11 -60.18
C ASP A 88 -0.55 7.96 -59.07
N LEU A 89 -0.38 9.28 -59.29
CA LEU A 89 0.06 10.22 -58.25
C LEU A 89 -0.87 10.24 -57.04
N ILE A 90 -2.21 10.26 -57.25
CA ILE A 90 -3.19 10.21 -56.16
C ILE A 90 -3.08 8.91 -55.39
N ASN A 91 -2.93 7.78 -56.09
CA ASN A 91 -2.74 6.48 -55.45
C ASN A 91 -1.47 6.47 -54.58
N MET A 92 -0.35 6.96 -55.10
CA MET A 92 0.93 7.02 -54.41
C MET A 92 0.86 7.86 -53.11
N ILE A 93 0.16 9.01 -53.15
CA ILE A 93 -0.06 9.86 -51.99
C ILE A 93 -0.95 9.16 -50.97
N ASN A 94 -2.08 8.61 -51.37
CA ASN A 94 -3.04 7.97 -50.47
C ASN A 94 -2.48 6.72 -49.78
N HIS A 95 -1.52 6.04 -50.38
CA HIS A 95 -0.86 4.88 -49.77
C HIS A 95 0.44 5.24 -49.02
N GLY A 96 0.75 6.55 -48.83
CA GLY A 96 1.95 6.99 -48.11
C GLY A 96 3.28 6.69 -48.82
N ALA A 97 3.22 6.35 -50.11
CA ALA A 97 4.41 6.06 -50.91
C ALA A 97 5.14 7.30 -51.39
N LEU A 98 4.48 8.45 -51.33
CA LEU A 98 4.99 9.71 -51.86
C LEU A 98 4.74 10.85 -50.90
N PHE A 99 5.76 11.67 -50.67
CA PHE A 99 5.66 12.93 -49.94
C PHE A 99 5.61 14.14 -50.86
N PHE A 100 6.50 14.14 -51.90
CA PHE A 100 6.56 15.17 -52.95
C PHE A 100 6.85 14.51 -54.32
N TYR A 101 6.20 15.03 -55.34
CA TYR A 101 6.51 14.68 -56.73
C TYR A 101 7.07 15.88 -57.47
N LEU A 102 8.18 15.66 -58.17
CA LEU A 102 8.85 16.66 -59.03
C LEU A 102 8.89 16.15 -60.46
N GLU A 103 8.34 16.91 -61.42
CA GLU A 103 8.52 16.59 -62.83
C GLU A 103 10.00 16.68 -63.22
N LYS A 104 10.46 15.81 -64.12
CA LYS A 104 11.84 15.87 -64.62
C LYS A 104 12.06 17.23 -65.31
N GLN A 105 13.18 17.88 -65.04
CA GLN A 105 13.51 19.29 -65.36
C GLN A 105 12.91 20.31 -64.38
N PHE A 106 12.66 19.93 -63.14
CA PHE A 106 12.24 20.85 -62.09
C PHE A 106 13.23 21.97 -61.89
N GLN A 107 12.71 23.16 -61.56
CA GLN A 107 13.54 24.31 -61.20
C GLN A 107 14.17 24.09 -59.81
N GLU A 108 15.37 24.68 -59.62
CA GLU A 108 16.14 24.66 -58.34
C GLU A 108 15.24 24.92 -57.13
N TYR A 109 14.34 25.93 -57.27
CA TYR A 109 13.39 26.29 -56.19
C TYR A 109 12.45 25.16 -55.80
N GLY A 110 11.90 24.41 -56.76
CA GLY A 110 11.01 23.26 -56.50
C GLY A 110 11.72 22.12 -55.76
N PHE A 111 12.95 21.82 -56.12
CA PHE A 111 13.79 20.85 -55.43
C PHE A 111 14.09 21.28 -53.99
N LEU A 112 14.52 22.51 -53.77
CA LEU A 112 14.82 23.03 -52.44
C LEU A 112 13.58 23.07 -51.55
N SER A 113 12.42 23.43 -52.10
CA SER A 113 11.15 23.45 -51.36
C SER A 113 10.76 22.05 -50.91
N ALA A 114 10.87 21.06 -51.80
CA ALA A 114 10.56 19.66 -51.47
C ALA A 114 11.49 19.09 -50.38
N ILE A 115 12.78 19.32 -50.51
CA ILE A 115 13.78 18.91 -49.51
C ILE A 115 13.53 19.56 -48.13
N ASN A 116 13.32 20.87 -48.09
CA ASN A 116 13.05 21.56 -46.84
C ASN A 116 11.76 21.06 -46.17
N SER A 117 10.70 20.86 -46.94
CA SER A 117 9.44 20.33 -46.45
C SER A 117 9.59 18.89 -45.90
N ALA A 118 10.32 18.03 -46.58
CA ALA A 118 10.59 16.67 -46.15
C ALA A 118 11.44 16.64 -44.85
N LEU A 119 12.46 17.46 -44.76
CA LEU A 119 13.31 17.56 -43.58
C LEU A 119 12.59 18.20 -42.38
N SER A 120 11.63 19.12 -42.60
CA SER A 120 10.79 19.71 -41.56
C SER A 120 9.75 18.71 -41.05
N TYR A 121 9.10 17.99 -41.95
CA TYR A 121 8.10 16.96 -41.62
C TYR A 121 8.66 15.90 -40.68
N ASN A 122 9.87 15.42 -40.96
CA ASN A 122 10.49 14.39 -40.10
C ASN A 122 10.79 14.96 -38.69
N ASN A 123 11.23 16.21 -38.58
CA ASN A 123 11.42 16.87 -37.28
C ASN A 123 10.10 17.03 -36.53
N ASP A 124 9.00 17.41 -37.19
CA ASP A 124 7.71 17.63 -36.57
C ASP A 124 7.08 16.31 -36.09
N VAL A 125 7.21 15.24 -36.85
CA VAL A 125 6.77 13.89 -36.45
C VAL A 125 7.56 13.40 -35.25
N GLN A 126 8.87 13.51 -35.26
CA GLN A 126 9.75 13.16 -34.14
C GLN A 126 9.40 13.95 -32.88
N LEU A 127 9.20 15.27 -33.01
CA LEU A 127 8.84 16.14 -31.89
C LEU A 127 7.46 15.78 -31.32
N LYS A 128 6.49 15.47 -32.19
CA LYS A 128 5.15 15.00 -31.78
C LYS A 128 5.23 13.68 -31.02
N TYR A 129 6.00 12.73 -31.53
CA TYR A 129 6.20 11.43 -30.89
C TYR A 129 6.86 11.58 -29.52
N GLN A 130 7.91 12.37 -29.41
CA GLN A 130 8.57 12.67 -28.13
C GLN A 130 7.62 13.36 -27.13
N LYS A 131 6.79 14.30 -27.61
CA LYS A 131 5.77 14.94 -26.75
C LYS A 131 4.75 13.93 -26.24
N MET A 132 4.25 13.05 -27.12
CA MET A 132 3.30 12.01 -26.73
C MET A 132 3.92 11.02 -25.73
N GLN A 133 5.13 10.55 -25.96
CA GLN A 133 5.84 9.70 -25.01
C GLN A 133 6.04 10.39 -23.65
N LYS A 134 6.48 11.65 -23.67
CA LYS A 134 6.67 12.43 -22.43
C LYS A 134 5.35 12.63 -21.67
N GLN A 135 4.26 12.88 -22.39
CA GLN A 135 2.95 13.02 -21.79
C GLN A 135 2.45 11.69 -21.20
N TYR A 136 2.64 10.57 -21.90
CA TYR A 136 2.31 9.24 -21.42
C TYR A 136 3.09 8.89 -20.14
N ILE A 137 4.41 9.09 -20.13
CA ILE A 137 5.25 8.88 -18.95
C ILE A 137 4.76 9.75 -17.78
N LYS A 138 4.48 11.03 -18.04
CA LYS A 138 3.97 11.94 -17.01
C LYS A 138 2.66 11.44 -16.40
N GLN A 139 1.72 10.97 -17.20
CA GLN A 139 0.46 10.38 -16.72
C GLN A 139 0.67 9.12 -15.86
N GLN A 140 1.60 8.25 -16.26
CA GLN A 140 1.94 7.06 -15.47
C GLN A 140 2.55 7.43 -14.11
N VAL A 141 3.46 8.40 -14.09
CA VAL A 141 4.07 8.91 -12.84
C VAL A 141 3.01 9.55 -11.94
N GLU A 142 2.11 10.35 -12.49
CA GLU A 142 1.01 10.96 -11.72
C GLU A 142 0.06 9.91 -11.12
N LYS A 143 -0.25 8.85 -11.86
CA LYS A 143 -1.04 7.72 -11.34
C LYS A 143 -0.32 7.02 -10.18
N LEU A 144 0.96 6.69 -10.35
CA LEU A 144 1.77 6.07 -9.30
C LEU A 144 1.86 6.94 -8.05
N ASN A 145 2.08 8.25 -8.21
CA ASN A 145 2.13 9.17 -7.08
C ASN A 145 0.80 9.24 -6.32
N LYS A 146 -0.33 9.29 -7.01
CA LYS A 146 -1.66 9.27 -6.36
C LYS A 146 -1.87 7.99 -5.54
N ILE A 147 -1.48 6.84 -6.10
CA ILE A 147 -1.55 5.56 -5.39
C ILE A 147 -0.63 5.58 -4.17
N GLY A 148 0.61 6.03 -4.33
CA GLY A 148 1.56 6.15 -3.21
C GLY A 148 1.02 7.00 -2.06
N ILE A 149 0.42 8.16 -2.36
CA ILE A 149 -0.21 9.03 -1.35
C ILE A 149 -1.38 8.30 -0.66
N ALA A 150 -2.27 7.66 -1.42
CA ALA A 150 -3.41 6.94 -0.87
C ALA A 150 -2.97 5.78 0.04
N LEU A 151 -1.93 5.03 -0.36
CA LEU A 151 -1.39 3.94 0.44
C LEU A 151 -0.69 4.41 1.73
N THR A 152 -0.07 5.60 1.72
CA THR A 152 0.62 6.12 2.91
C THR A 152 -0.32 6.73 3.95
N SER A 153 -1.56 7.03 3.58
CA SER A 153 -2.58 7.57 4.50
C SER A 153 -3.35 6.49 5.27
N GLU A 154 -3.29 5.23 4.83
CA GLU A 154 -3.96 4.12 5.53
C GLU A 154 -3.00 3.50 6.57
N HIS A 155 -3.44 3.42 7.82
CA HIS A 155 -2.65 2.90 8.94
C HIS A 155 -3.08 1.49 9.35
N ASN A 156 -4.28 1.07 8.97
CA ASN A 156 -4.72 -0.30 9.18
C ASN A 156 -4.10 -1.22 8.11
N LEU A 157 -3.25 -2.15 8.56
CA LEU A 157 -2.51 -3.03 7.65
C LEU A 157 -3.43 -3.86 6.74
N GLU A 158 -4.58 -4.34 7.24
CA GLU A 158 -5.51 -5.16 6.44
C GLU A 158 -6.13 -4.35 5.32
N LYS A 159 -6.68 -3.17 5.64
CA LYS A 159 -7.23 -2.24 4.64
C LYS A 159 -6.18 -1.79 3.63
N LEU A 160 -4.95 -1.55 4.11
CA LEU A 160 -3.83 -1.21 3.24
C LEU A 160 -3.53 -2.32 2.23
N LEU A 161 -3.48 -3.58 2.67
CA LEU A 161 -3.22 -4.73 1.78
C LEU A 161 -4.34 -4.92 0.76
N GLU A 162 -5.60 -4.72 1.15
CA GLU A 162 -6.76 -4.74 0.23
C GLU A 162 -6.68 -3.63 -0.83
N GLN A 163 -6.27 -2.44 -0.44
CA GLN A 163 -6.05 -1.33 -1.38
C GLN A 163 -4.90 -1.63 -2.35
N ILE A 164 -3.78 -2.16 -1.85
CA ILE A 164 -2.63 -2.53 -2.68
C ILE A 164 -3.04 -3.55 -3.74
N ILE A 165 -3.72 -4.64 -3.35
CA ILE A 165 -4.12 -5.68 -4.30
C ILE A 165 -5.13 -5.16 -5.32
N SER A 166 -6.11 -4.37 -4.89
CA SER A 166 -7.11 -3.76 -5.79
C SER A 166 -6.46 -2.85 -6.83
N GLN A 167 -5.52 -2.00 -6.41
CA GLN A 167 -4.77 -1.12 -7.32
C GLN A 167 -3.88 -1.92 -8.28
N ALA A 168 -3.23 -2.98 -7.79
CA ALA A 168 -2.39 -3.85 -8.61
C ALA A 168 -3.20 -4.55 -9.70
N LEU A 169 -4.37 -5.11 -9.36
CA LEU A 169 -5.28 -5.74 -10.31
C LEU A 169 -5.77 -4.77 -11.38
N PHE A 170 -6.18 -3.57 -10.96
CA PHE A 170 -6.64 -2.52 -11.87
C PHE A 170 -5.54 -2.08 -12.84
N MET A 171 -4.33 -1.81 -12.33
CA MET A 171 -3.21 -1.32 -13.15
C MET A 171 -2.68 -2.36 -14.11
N ALA A 172 -2.66 -3.63 -13.69
CA ALA A 172 -2.13 -4.74 -14.47
C ALA A 172 -3.17 -5.38 -15.39
N HIS A 173 -4.44 -4.93 -15.35
CA HIS A 173 -5.54 -5.57 -16.06
C HIS A 173 -5.52 -7.09 -15.89
N CYS A 174 -5.42 -7.59 -14.66
CA CYS A 174 -5.34 -9.01 -14.39
C CYS A 174 -6.53 -9.52 -13.58
N ASP A 175 -6.79 -10.84 -13.68
CA ASP A 175 -7.97 -11.47 -13.11
C ASP A 175 -7.86 -11.69 -11.60
N ALA A 176 -6.66 -12.03 -11.13
CA ALA A 176 -6.46 -12.36 -9.72
C ALA A 176 -5.10 -11.90 -9.19
N GLY A 177 -5.02 -11.80 -7.87
CA GLY A 177 -3.77 -11.51 -7.19
C GLY A 177 -3.83 -11.87 -5.71
N SER A 178 -2.66 -11.97 -5.09
CA SER A 178 -2.49 -12.25 -3.67
C SER A 178 -1.27 -11.53 -3.11
N ILE A 179 -1.33 -11.25 -1.80
CA ILE A 179 -0.22 -10.68 -1.05
C ILE A 179 0.16 -11.61 0.08
N TYR A 180 1.46 -11.85 0.17
CA TYR A 180 2.09 -12.59 1.25
C TYR A 180 3.01 -11.65 2.02
N ILE A 181 2.97 -11.72 3.35
CA ILE A 181 3.84 -10.95 4.22
C ILE A 181 4.90 -11.87 4.83
N LYS A 182 6.15 -11.42 4.84
CA LYS A 182 7.24 -12.14 5.47
C LYS A 182 7.22 -11.92 6.98
N GLU A 183 7.19 -13.03 7.73
CA GLU A 183 7.25 -13.07 9.19
C GLU A 183 8.34 -14.08 9.60
N GLY A 184 9.52 -13.56 9.94
CA GLY A 184 10.69 -14.38 10.21
C GLY A 184 11.09 -15.24 9.01
N SER A 185 11.07 -16.57 9.18
CA SER A 185 11.36 -17.57 8.13
C SER A 185 10.12 -18.03 7.34
N ASN A 186 8.94 -17.45 7.60
CA ASN A 186 7.70 -17.84 6.96
C ASN A 186 7.14 -16.74 6.06
N LEU A 187 6.34 -17.15 5.07
CA LEU A 187 5.39 -16.30 4.37
C LEU A 187 3.99 -16.57 4.92
N THR A 188 3.32 -15.51 5.33
CA THR A 188 1.92 -15.52 5.74
C THR A 188 1.06 -14.98 4.61
N PHE A 189 0.11 -15.78 4.13
CA PHE A 189 -0.90 -15.35 3.17
C PHE A 189 -1.86 -14.39 3.88
N MET A 190 -2.02 -13.19 3.36
CA MET A 190 -2.81 -12.13 4.01
C MET A 190 -4.11 -11.84 3.28
N VAL A 191 -4.04 -11.60 1.98
CA VAL A 191 -5.17 -11.17 1.17
C VAL A 191 -5.06 -11.68 -0.26
N ALA A 192 -6.20 -12.01 -0.85
CA ALA A 192 -6.32 -12.24 -2.29
C ALA A 192 -7.62 -11.67 -2.81
N GLN A 193 -7.60 -11.33 -4.08
CA GLN A 193 -8.78 -10.97 -4.88
C GLN A 193 -8.76 -11.77 -6.17
N ASN A 194 -9.92 -12.26 -6.60
CA ASN A 194 -10.07 -13.03 -7.83
C ASN A 194 -11.41 -12.67 -8.47
N ASN A 195 -11.37 -11.94 -9.58
CA ASN A 195 -12.55 -11.43 -10.27
C ASN A 195 -13.42 -12.55 -10.85
N THR A 196 -12.81 -13.63 -11.33
CA THR A 196 -13.54 -14.81 -11.83
C THR A 196 -14.31 -15.50 -10.71
N LEU A 197 -13.69 -15.70 -9.53
CA LEU A 197 -14.37 -16.30 -8.37
C LEU A 197 -15.43 -15.36 -7.79
N LYS A 198 -15.14 -14.06 -7.72
CA LYS A 198 -16.10 -13.04 -7.29
C LYS A 198 -17.36 -13.03 -8.17
N LYS A 199 -17.20 -13.11 -9.49
CA LYS A 199 -18.34 -13.22 -10.42
C LYS A 199 -19.14 -14.52 -10.25
N ARG A 200 -18.45 -15.61 -9.87
CA ARG A 200 -19.06 -16.95 -9.74
C ARG A 200 -19.79 -17.14 -8.41
N TYR A 201 -19.25 -16.59 -7.32
CA TYR A 201 -19.72 -16.90 -5.95
C TYR A 201 -20.30 -15.70 -5.20
N GLY A 202 -20.19 -14.49 -5.76
CA GLY A 202 -20.70 -13.24 -5.16
C GLY A 202 -19.75 -12.59 -4.14
N GLU A 203 -20.23 -11.57 -3.45
CA GLU A 203 -19.49 -10.89 -2.37
C GLU A 203 -19.28 -11.83 -1.17
N GLY A 204 -18.17 -11.64 -0.45
CA GLY A 204 -17.82 -12.47 0.71
C GLY A 204 -17.20 -13.84 0.37
N TYR A 205 -16.92 -14.10 -0.92
CA TYR A 205 -16.24 -15.33 -1.34
C TYR A 205 -14.83 -15.44 -0.73
N GLU A 206 -14.19 -14.30 -0.46
CA GLU A 206 -12.84 -14.23 0.09
C GLU A 206 -12.73 -14.97 1.43
N GLU A 207 -13.66 -14.74 2.35
CA GLU A 207 -13.69 -15.39 3.68
C GLU A 207 -13.80 -16.91 3.59
N LYS A 208 -14.49 -17.40 2.57
CA LYS A 208 -14.72 -18.83 2.36
C LYS A 208 -13.52 -19.52 1.70
N TYR A 209 -12.89 -18.88 0.72
CA TYR A 209 -11.87 -19.50 -0.14
C TYR A 209 -10.44 -19.10 0.21
N PHE A 210 -10.23 -17.98 0.90
CA PHE A 210 -8.92 -17.43 1.19
C PHE A 210 -8.69 -17.26 2.69
N LYS A 211 -8.61 -18.41 3.40
CA LYS A 211 -8.23 -18.39 4.83
C LYS A 211 -6.74 -18.07 4.98
N ARG A 212 -6.39 -17.32 6.03
CA ARG A 212 -4.99 -17.08 6.39
C ARG A 212 -4.28 -18.40 6.68
N PHE A 213 -3.09 -18.56 6.13
CA PHE A 213 -2.17 -19.66 6.39
C PHE A 213 -0.73 -19.18 6.25
N HIS A 214 0.19 -19.90 6.87
CA HIS A 214 1.61 -19.61 6.76
C HIS A 214 2.37 -20.86 6.29
N PHE A 215 3.49 -20.64 5.61
CA PHE A 215 4.38 -21.70 5.16
C PHE A 215 5.83 -21.21 5.14
N PRO A 216 6.82 -22.10 5.31
CA PRO A 216 8.23 -21.74 5.32
C PRO A 216 8.65 -21.16 3.96
N ILE A 217 9.59 -20.22 3.99
CA ILE A 217 10.21 -19.66 2.79
C ILE A 217 11.18 -20.71 2.23
N THR A 218 10.76 -21.35 1.15
CA THR A 218 11.53 -22.35 0.42
C THR A 218 11.55 -22.00 -1.06
N LYS A 219 12.61 -22.38 -1.78
CA LYS A 219 12.76 -22.02 -3.19
C LYS A 219 11.91 -22.88 -4.14
N ASP A 220 11.36 -23.97 -3.68
CA ASP A 220 10.50 -24.88 -4.45
C ASP A 220 9.14 -24.28 -4.81
N ARG A 221 8.69 -23.25 -4.07
CA ARG A 221 7.46 -22.52 -4.34
C ARG A 221 7.75 -21.18 -4.99
N ILE A 222 6.97 -20.76 -5.97
CA ILE A 222 7.16 -19.50 -6.72
C ILE A 222 7.25 -18.28 -5.77
N SER A 223 6.29 -18.11 -4.86
CA SER A 223 6.30 -17.00 -3.89
C SER A 223 7.44 -17.12 -2.88
N GLY A 224 7.79 -18.35 -2.47
CA GLY A 224 8.92 -18.63 -1.60
C GLY A 224 10.27 -18.30 -2.26
N TYR A 225 10.44 -18.66 -3.53
CA TYR A 225 11.62 -18.31 -4.33
C TYR A 225 11.81 -16.79 -4.38
N VAL A 226 10.75 -16.06 -4.74
CA VAL A 226 10.79 -14.58 -4.79
C VAL A 226 11.10 -13.97 -3.43
N ALA A 227 10.55 -14.54 -2.36
CA ALA A 227 10.85 -14.07 -1.00
C ALA A 227 12.29 -14.35 -0.57
N ALA A 228 12.87 -15.47 -0.99
CA ALA A 228 14.25 -15.89 -0.65
C ALA A 228 15.29 -15.13 -1.46
N THR A 229 15.08 -14.97 -2.78
CA THR A 229 16.05 -14.37 -3.71
C THR A 229 15.86 -12.86 -3.84
N GLY A 230 14.64 -12.39 -3.65
CA GLY A 230 14.26 -11.02 -3.96
C GLY A 230 14.19 -10.73 -5.45
N GLU A 231 14.18 -11.74 -6.31
CA GLU A 231 14.04 -11.59 -7.75
C GLU A 231 12.57 -11.59 -8.16
N THR A 232 12.24 -10.81 -9.18
CA THR A 232 10.89 -10.82 -9.77
C THR A 232 10.81 -11.95 -10.80
N LEU A 233 9.76 -12.74 -10.73
CA LEU A 233 9.46 -13.75 -11.73
C LEU A 233 8.31 -13.28 -12.63
N ASN A 234 8.51 -13.35 -13.95
CA ASN A 234 7.50 -13.12 -14.96
C ASN A 234 7.30 -14.41 -15.75
N ILE A 235 6.26 -15.15 -15.44
CA ILE A 235 5.96 -16.49 -15.93
C ILE A 235 4.87 -16.39 -16.99
N LYS A 236 5.20 -16.75 -18.23
CA LYS A 236 4.28 -16.68 -19.37
C LYS A 236 3.17 -17.74 -19.31
N ASP A 237 3.54 -18.94 -18.83
CA ASP A 237 2.62 -20.06 -18.66
C ASP A 237 3.08 -20.90 -17.44
N ALA A 238 2.26 -20.91 -16.39
CA ALA A 238 2.58 -21.58 -15.13
C ALA A 238 2.60 -23.12 -15.26
N TYR A 239 1.85 -23.67 -16.21
CA TYR A 239 1.83 -25.11 -16.48
C TYR A 239 3.03 -25.62 -17.30
N HIS A 240 3.82 -24.68 -17.87
CA HIS A 240 4.97 -24.99 -18.71
C HIS A 240 6.29 -24.45 -18.11
N ILE A 241 6.41 -24.42 -16.80
CA ILE A 241 7.67 -24.13 -16.12
C ILE A 241 8.63 -25.29 -16.35
N GLN A 242 9.86 -24.99 -16.82
CA GLN A 242 10.89 -26.00 -17.10
C GLN A 242 11.31 -26.71 -15.81
N GLU A 243 11.60 -28.00 -15.91
CA GLU A 243 11.93 -28.86 -14.76
C GLU A 243 13.24 -28.49 -14.04
N ASP A 244 14.15 -27.81 -14.72
CA ASP A 244 15.42 -27.32 -14.19
C ASP A 244 15.31 -26.05 -13.35
N ASN A 245 14.13 -25.39 -13.33
CA ASN A 245 13.89 -24.26 -12.43
C ASN A 245 13.86 -24.72 -10.96
N GLU A 246 14.39 -23.88 -10.06
CA GLU A 246 14.37 -24.12 -8.61
C GLU A 246 12.96 -24.05 -8.02
N TYR A 247 11.99 -23.45 -8.72
CA TYR A 247 10.60 -23.28 -8.29
C TYR A 247 9.63 -24.04 -9.19
N ARG A 248 8.48 -24.41 -8.63
CA ARG A 248 7.44 -25.17 -9.31
C ARG A 248 6.07 -24.54 -9.08
N PHE A 249 5.19 -24.75 -10.06
CA PHE A 249 3.76 -24.45 -9.93
C PHE A 249 3.02 -25.70 -9.46
N THR A 250 2.05 -25.52 -8.55
CA THR A 250 1.13 -26.58 -8.14
C THR A 250 -0.29 -26.18 -8.50
N ASP A 251 -1.00 -27.05 -9.17
CA ASP A 251 -2.35 -26.79 -9.68
C ASP A 251 -3.49 -27.17 -8.68
N ASP A 252 -3.14 -27.39 -7.44
CA ASP A 252 -4.11 -27.78 -6.40
C ASP A 252 -5.22 -26.75 -6.19
N PHE A 253 -4.90 -25.47 -6.26
CA PHE A 253 -5.88 -24.40 -6.20
C PHE A 253 -6.80 -24.41 -7.41
N ASP A 254 -6.22 -24.56 -8.60
CA ASP A 254 -6.93 -24.55 -9.87
C ASP A 254 -7.93 -25.71 -9.95
N LYS A 255 -7.48 -26.92 -9.57
CA LYS A 255 -8.34 -28.13 -9.51
C LYS A 255 -9.50 -27.99 -8.54
N ARG A 256 -9.22 -27.47 -7.33
CA ARG A 256 -10.26 -27.29 -6.28
C ARG A 256 -11.30 -26.24 -6.64
N ASN A 257 -10.91 -25.19 -7.36
CA ASN A 257 -11.77 -24.03 -7.62
C ASN A 257 -12.25 -23.94 -9.07
N ASN A 258 -11.94 -24.95 -9.91
CA ASN A 258 -12.17 -24.92 -11.35
C ASN A 258 -11.68 -23.59 -11.96
N TYR A 259 -10.43 -23.25 -11.67
CA TYR A 259 -9.74 -22.05 -12.13
C TYR A 259 -8.55 -22.45 -13.01
N ILE A 260 -8.01 -21.53 -13.81
CA ILE A 260 -6.82 -21.77 -14.64
C ILE A 260 -5.84 -20.61 -14.40
N THR A 261 -4.73 -20.92 -13.77
CA THR A 261 -3.61 -20.02 -13.59
C THR A 261 -2.64 -20.15 -14.77
N LYS A 262 -2.62 -19.18 -15.67
CA LYS A 262 -1.78 -19.26 -16.88
C LYS A 262 -0.59 -18.30 -16.78
N SER A 263 -0.78 -17.01 -16.98
CA SER A 263 0.30 -16.04 -16.83
C SER A 263 0.41 -15.53 -15.38
N MET A 264 1.63 -15.36 -14.90
CA MET A 264 1.88 -14.87 -13.54
C MET A 264 3.03 -13.87 -13.54
N ILE A 265 2.90 -12.84 -12.69
CA ILE A 265 4.03 -12.03 -12.27
C ILE A 265 4.09 -11.99 -10.75
N VAL A 266 5.27 -12.27 -10.22
CA VAL A 266 5.49 -12.35 -8.77
C VAL A 266 6.65 -11.43 -8.41
N ALA A 267 6.34 -10.36 -7.69
CA ALA A 267 7.29 -9.30 -7.37
C ALA A 267 7.55 -9.21 -5.86
N PRO A 268 8.81 -9.07 -5.43
CA PRO A 268 9.13 -8.86 -4.04
C PRO A 268 8.78 -7.42 -3.64
N MET A 269 8.15 -7.26 -2.49
CA MET A 269 7.93 -5.99 -1.83
C MET A 269 9.17 -5.68 -0.97
N LYS A 270 10.06 -4.83 -1.49
CA LYS A 270 11.34 -4.50 -0.85
C LYS A 270 11.32 -3.11 -0.23
N ASP A 271 11.84 -3.02 0.99
CA ASP A 271 12.10 -1.74 1.64
C ASP A 271 13.32 -1.02 1.03
N PRO A 272 13.58 0.26 1.39
CA PRO A 272 14.74 1.00 0.90
C PRO A 272 16.10 0.35 1.23
N GLN A 273 16.16 -0.51 2.25
CA GLN A 273 17.33 -1.28 2.63
C GLN A 273 17.43 -2.61 1.85
N ARG A 274 16.53 -2.84 0.89
CA ARG A 274 16.41 -4.05 0.06
C ARG A 274 15.96 -5.32 0.80
N ASN A 275 15.46 -5.21 2.04
CA ASN A 275 14.84 -6.33 2.72
C ASN A 275 13.49 -6.67 2.08
N VAL A 276 13.23 -7.94 1.88
CA VAL A 276 11.93 -8.39 1.39
C VAL A 276 10.94 -8.44 2.56
N LEU A 277 9.93 -7.58 2.54
CA LEU A 277 8.84 -7.51 3.53
C LEU A 277 7.68 -8.43 3.17
N GLY A 278 7.58 -8.82 1.91
CA GLY A 278 6.51 -9.67 1.40
C GLY A 278 6.60 -9.87 -0.09
N VAL A 279 5.58 -10.49 -0.66
CA VAL A 279 5.49 -10.83 -2.08
C VAL A 279 4.12 -10.44 -2.61
N LEU A 280 4.10 -9.73 -3.72
CA LEU A 280 2.91 -9.43 -4.52
C LEU A 280 2.88 -10.39 -5.70
N GLN A 281 1.80 -11.16 -5.83
CA GLN A 281 1.56 -12.08 -6.93
C GLN A 281 0.34 -11.65 -7.71
N LEU A 282 0.46 -11.50 -9.02
CA LEU A 282 -0.65 -11.21 -9.94
C LEU A 282 -0.77 -12.33 -10.95
N ILE A 283 -1.99 -12.67 -11.32
CA ILE A 283 -2.32 -13.85 -12.10
C ILE A 283 -3.25 -13.46 -13.24
N ASN A 284 -2.99 -14.02 -14.43
CA ASN A 284 -3.80 -13.90 -15.63
C ASN A 284 -4.00 -12.45 -16.08
N CYS A 285 -2.97 -11.87 -16.69
CA CYS A 285 -3.08 -10.61 -17.42
C CYS A 285 -4.09 -10.76 -18.57
N LEU A 286 -5.00 -9.79 -18.73
CA LEU A 286 -6.09 -9.84 -19.71
C LEU A 286 -5.87 -8.76 -20.78
N ASN A 287 -6.15 -9.11 -22.04
CA ASN A 287 -6.27 -8.13 -23.12
C ASN A 287 -7.67 -7.47 -23.12
N GLU A 288 -7.92 -6.55 -24.04
CA GLU A 288 -9.20 -5.86 -24.19
C GLU A 288 -10.39 -6.81 -24.45
N ASP A 289 -10.15 -7.96 -25.08
CA ASP A 289 -11.15 -9.00 -25.34
C ASP A 289 -11.38 -9.94 -24.13
N GLY A 290 -10.63 -9.76 -23.03
CA GLY A 290 -10.69 -10.63 -21.85
C GLY A 290 -9.91 -11.94 -21.96
N ASN A 291 -9.07 -12.10 -22.98
CA ASN A 291 -8.21 -13.28 -23.11
C ASN A 291 -6.95 -13.15 -22.27
N ILE A 292 -6.50 -14.27 -21.70
CA ILE A 292 -5.27 -14.31 -20.89
C ILE A 292 -4.05 -14.16 -21.80
N ILE A 293 -3.21 -13.18 -21.49
CA ILE A 293 -1.95 -12.90 -22.17
C ILE A 293 -0.77 -12.86 -21.15
N PRO A 294 0.48 -13.03 -21.59
CA PRO A 294 1.65 -12.80 -20.75
C PRO A 294 1.79 -11.34 -20.34
N PHE A 295 2.37 -11.10 -19.15
CA PHE A 295 2.75 -9.75 -18.71
C PHE A 295 3.92 -9.22 -19.56
N ASP A 296 3.79 -8.02 -20.12
CA ASP A 296 4.86 -7.38 -20.88
C ASP A 296 5.93 -6.73 -19.98
N LYS A 297 7.05 -6.28 -20.57
CA LYS A 297 8.15 -5.67 -19.83
C LYS A 297 7.81 -4.31 -19.21
N ASN A 298 6.93 -3.54 -19.85
CA ASN A 298 6.52 -2.23 -19.32
C ASN A 298 5.64 -2.44 -18.09
N LEU A 299 4.73 -3.39 -18.17
CA LEU A 299 3.86 -3.78 -17.07
C LEU A 299 4.65 -4.37 -15.89
N GLU A 300 5.67 -5.19 -16.19
CA GLU A 300 6.59 -5.70 -15.17
C GLU A 300 7.29 -4.57 -14.40
N SER A 301 7.78 -3.54 -15.10
CA SER A 301 8.41 -2.38 -14.47
C SER A 301 7.45 -1.59 -13.59
N LEU A 302 6.20 -1.45 -14.03
CA LEU A 302 5.12 -0.80 -13.28
C LEU A 302 4.79 -1.56 -11.99
N ILE A 303 4.66 -2.90 -12.08
CA ILE A 303 4.37 -3.76 -10.93
C ILE A 303 5.52 -3.74 -9.91
N LYS A 304 6.78 -3.76 -10.37
CA LYS A 304 7.96 -3.60 -9.49
C LYS A 304 7.92 -2.26 -8.72
N SER A 305 7.54 -1.18 -9.39
CA SER A 305 7.40 0.13 -8.76
C SER A 305 6.27 0.14 -7.72
N LEU A 306 5.11 -0.43 -8.03
CA LEU A 306 3.99 -0.56 -7.11
C LEU A 306 4.37 -1.44 -5.90
N ALA A 307 5.04 -2.58 -6.10
CA ALA A 307 5.51 -3.44 -5.03
C ALA A 307 6.48 -2.72 -4.09
N SER A 308 7.34 -1.84 -4.63
CA SER A 308 8.24 -1.02 -3.81
C SER A 308 7.49 0.02 -2.99
N GLN A 309 6.48 0.69 -3.55
CA GLN A 309 5.62 1.63 -2.82
C GLN A 309 4.81 0.91 -1.73
N ALA A 310 4.26 -0.25 -2.05
CA ALA A 310 3.56 -1.12 -1.10
C ALA A 310 4.47 -1.51 0.07
N ALA A 311 5.73 -1.87 -0.18
CA ALA A 311 6.69 -2.19 0.86
C ALA A 311 6.90 -1.01 1.83
N VAL A 312 7.04 0.21 1.31
CA VAL A 312 7.21 1.42 2.14
C VAL A 312 5.95 1.66 2.99
N ALA A 313 4.76 1.55 2.39
CA ALA A 313 3.49 1.75 3.09
C ALA A 313 3.27 0.69 4.20
N ILE A 314 3.54 -0.58 3.92
CA ILE A 314 3.48 -1.69 4.89
C ILE A 314 4.46 -1.44 6.05
N ARG A 315 5.69 -1.03 5.73
CA ARG A 315 6.68 -0.72 6.76
C ARG A 315 6.24 0.43 7.66
N ASN A 316 5.72 1.50 7.08
CA ASN A 316 5.21 2.65 7.84
C ASN A 316 4.05 2.24 8.74
N ALA A 317 3.08 1.47 8.25
CA ALA A 317 1.97 0.98 9.05
C ALA A 317 2.45 0.11 10.22
N ARG A 318 3.44 -0.78 10.00
CA ARG A 318 4.06 -1.58 11.06
C ARG A 318 4.79 -0.71 12.09
N LEU A 319 5.61 0.24 11.65
CA LEU A 319 6.33 1.14 12.55
C LEU A 319 5.38 1.98 13.41
N ILE A 320 4.28 2.48 12.84
CA ILE A 320 3.26 3.22 13.60
C ILE A 320 2.65 2.31 14.67
N ASN A 321 2.32 1.07 14.34
CA ASN A 321 1.78 0.12 15.33
C ASN A 321 2.82 -0.25 16.39
N GLU A 322 4.08 -0.49 16.04
CA GLU A 322 5.17 -0.76 17.00
C GLU A 322 5.37 0.43 17.96
N VAL A 323 5.32 1.67 17.46
CA VAL A 323 5.41 2.87 18.28
C VAL A 323 4.19 2.98 19.20
N LYS A 324 2.97 2.72 18.72
CA LYS A 324 1.76 2.71 19.54
C LYS A 324 1.88 1.69 20.69
N GLU A 325 2.27 0.46 20.37
CA GLU A 325 2.43 -0.60 21.38
C GLU A 325 3.54 -0.27 22.40
N ALA A 326 4.67 0.29 21.96
CA ALA A 326 5.74 0.72 22.86
C ALA A 326 5.30 1.87 23.78
N HIS A 327 4.50 2.81 23.27
CA HIS A 327 3.92 3.87 24.09
C HIS A 327 2.96 3.30 25.14
N LEU A 328 2.07 2.36 24.74
CA LEU A 328 1.14 1.71 25.67
C LEU A 328 1.89 0.94 26.77
N ASP A 329 2.92 0.16 26.39
CA ASP A 329 3.74 -0.55 27.39
C ASP A 329 4.44 0.44 28.35
N THR A 330 4.94 1.56 27.85
CA THR A 330 5.54 2.62 28.68
C THR A 330 4.52 3.22 29.66
N ILE A 331 3.33 3.56 29.20
CA ILE A 331 2.24 4.08 30.05
C ILE A 331 1.85 3.06 31.12
N LEU A 332 1.66 1.80 30.72
CA LEU A 332 1.34 0.71 31.66
C LEU A 332 2.44 0.54 32.71
N ARG A 333 3.73 0.59 32.33
CA ARG A 333 4.85 0.50 33.29
C ARG A 333 4.90 1.67 34.24
N LEU A 334 4.64 2.89 33.77
CA LEU A 334 4.57 4.08 34.63
C LEU A 334 3.38 4.00 35.59
N SER A 335 2.22 3.55 35.11
CA SER A 335 1.04 3.33 35.98
C SER A 335 1.29 2.23 37.01
N VAL A 336 1.89 1.10 36.61
CA VAL A 336 2.31 0.04 37.55
C VAL A 336 3.30 0.58 38.57
N ALA A 337 4.26 1.42 38.18
CA ALA A 337 5.22 2.01 39.11
C ALA A 337 4.51 2.94 40.14
N ALA A 338 3.45 3.64 39.74
CA ALA A 338 2.61 4.42 40.63
C ALA A 338 1.82 3.52 41.60
N GLU A 339 1.24 2.43 41.08
CA GLU A 339 0.44 1.48 41.86
C GLU A 339 1.27 0.42 42.59
N PHE A 340 2.58 0.29 42.29
CA PHE A 340 3.48 -0.57 43.10
C PHE A 340 3.52 -0.15 44.56
N ARG A 341 3.07 1.06 44.85
CA ARG A 341 2.85 1.59 46.21
C ARG A 341 1.49 1.15 46.82
N ASP A 342 0.60 0.53 45.98
CA ASP A 342 -0.66 -0.08 46.39
C ASP A 342 -0.64 -1.57 45.99
N ASP A 343 -1.42 -2.44 46.60
CA ASP A 343 -1.39 -3.89 46.36
C ASP A 343 -1.92 -4.32 44.96
N ASP A 344 -2.24 -3.37 44.08
CA ASP A 344 -2.78 -3.65 42.76
C ASP A 344 -1.69 -4.00 41.75
N THR A 345 -2.01 -4.93 40.82
CA THR A 345 -1.04 -5.52 39.90
C THR A 345 -1.20 -5.00 38.47
N SER A 346 -0.14 -5.16 37.65
CA SER A 346 -0.21 -4.87 36.20
C SER A 346 -1.37 -5.58 35.48
N GLU A 347 -1.86 -6.66 36.03
CA GLU A 347 -2.97 -7.43 35.46
C GLU A 347 -4.33 -6.76 35.74
N HIS A 348 -4.49 -6.09 36.88
CA HIS A 348 -5.63 -5.22 37.16
C HIS A 348 -5.75 -4.12 36.09
N LEU A 349 -4.69 -3.36 35.85
CA LEU A 349 -4.68 -2.30 34.84
C LEU A 349 -5.07 -2.81 33.45
N ARG A 350 -4.55 -3.97 33.04
CA ARG A 350 -4.89 -4.56 31.76
C ARG A 350 -6.36 -4.96 31.66
N ARG A 351 -6.89 -5.64 32.70
CA ARG A 351 -8.31 -6.04 32.74
C ARG A 351 -9.23 -4.83 32.74
N MET A 352 -9.01 -3.89 33.66
CA MET A 352 -9.80 -2.68 33.81
C MET A 352 -9.80 -1.84 32.51
N THR A 353 -8.63 -1.68 31.87
CA THR A 353 -8.54 -1.03 30.54
C THR A 353 -9.39 -1.76 29.49
N THR A 354 -9.29 -3.08 29.43
CA THR A 354 -10.06 -3.86 28.46
C THR A 354 -11.56 -3.76 28.71
N TYR A 355 -12.00 -3.83 29.97
CA TYR A 355 -13.41 -3.64 30.34
C TYR A 355 -13.91 -2.24 29.95
N SER A 356 -13.09 -1.21 30.20
CA SER A 356 -13.39 0.16 29.79
C SER A 356 -13.64 0.28 28.30
N VAL A 357 -12.79 -0.33 27.48
CA VAL A 357 -12.94 -0.33 26.01
C VAL A 357 -14.21 -1.09 25.57
N ILE A 358 -14.51 -2.25 26.20
CA ILE A 358 -15.73 -3.02 25.91
C ILE A 358 -16.98 -2.18 26.23
N VAL A 359 -17.01 -1.52 27.39
CA VAL A 359 -18.15 -0.67 27.78
C VAL A 359 -18.30 0.51 26.83
N ALA A 360 -17.20 1.21 26.50
CA ALA A 360 -17.19 2.34 25.58
C ALA A 360 -17.69 1.95 24.16
N LYS A 361 -17.26 0.80 23.65
CA LYS A 361 -17.74 0.25 22.38
C LYS A 361 -19.25 0.01 22.40
N ASN A 362 -19.78 -0.57 23.48
CA ASN A 362 -21.21 -0.84 23.65
C ASN A 362 -22.04 0.44 23.90
N LEU A 363 -21.40 1.55 24.31
CA LEU A 363 -21.99 2.89 24.35
C LEU A 363 -22.07 3.55 22.96
N GLY A 364 -21.31 3.04 21.98
CA GLY A 364 -21.25 3.58 20.64
C GLY A 364 -20.23 4.71 20.47
N LEU A 365 -19.19 4.77 21.32
CA LEU A 365 -18.05 5.66 21.12
C LEU A 365 -17.30 5.28 19.83
N ASP A 366 -16.72 6.27 19.18
CA ASP A 366 -15.99 6.04 17.94
C ASP A 366 -14.60 5.42 18.19
N GLU A 367 -13.96 4.94 17.10
CA GLU A 367 -12.65 4.30 17.15
C GLU A 367 -11.55 5.20 17.76
N TYR A 368 -11.66 6.51 17.60
CA TYR A 368 -10.71 7.47 18.14
C TYR A 368 -10.81 7.52 19.67
N ASP A 369 -12.02 7.62 20.22
CA ASP A 369 -12.27 7.62 21.66
C ASP A 369 -11.90 6.26 22.28
N LEU A 370 -12.15 5.14 21.59
CA LEU A 370 -11.72 3.82 22.04
C LEU A 370 -10.19 3.70 22.10
N ASP A 371 -9.47 4.26 21.13
CA ASP A 371 -8.02 4.31 21.15
C ASP A 371 -7.49 5.20 22.28
N LEU A 372 -8.06 6.38 22.50
CA LEU A 372 -7.69 7.25 23.63
C LEU A 372 -7.88 6.54 24.97
N LEU A 373 -8.96 5.80 25.14
CA LEU A 373 -9.28 5.13 26.39
C LEU A 373 -8.27 4.02 26.75
N LYS A 374 -7.69 3.34 25.75
CA LYS A 374 -6.62 2.35 25.96
C LYS A 374 -5.40 2.92 26.69
N TYR A 375 -5.09 4.19 26.44
CA TYR A 375 -3.97 4.90 27.07
C TYR A 375 -4.39 5.67 28.33
N ALA A 376 -5.62 6.16 28.39
CA ALA A 376 -6.11 7.00 29.47
C ALA A 376 -6.53 6.18 30.70
N ALA A 377 -7.19 5.05 30.51
CA ALA A 377 -7.70 4.25 31.62
C ALA A 377 -6.59 3.77 32.59
N PRO A 378 -5.42 3.30 32.13
CA PRO A 378 -4.34 2.89 33.04
C PRO A 378 -3.84 4.00 33.96
N MET A 379 -4.05 5.27 33.58
CA MET A 379 -3.53 6.44 34.35
C MET A 379 -4.51 6.98 35.40
N HIS A 380 -5.64 6.29 35.63
CA HIS A 380 -6.67 6.79 36.57
C HIS A 380 -6.12 7.11 37.93
N ASP A 381 -5.22 6.29 38.44
CA ASP A 381 -4.66 6.35 39.80
C ASP A 381 -3.21 6.86 39.87
N ILE A 382 -2.67 7.46 38.80
CA ILE A 382 -1.29 8.00 38.76
C ILE A 382 -1.00 8.98 39.91
N GLY A 383 -2.03 9.67 40.40
CA GLY A 383 -1.90 10.65 41.49
C GLY A 383 -1.65 10.05 42.87
N LYS A 384 -1.76 8.73 43.05
CA LYS A 384 -1.35 8.04 44.30
C LYS A 384 0.12 8.28 44.64
N ILE A 385 0.94 8.62 43.66
CA ILE A 385 2.33 9.05 43.86
C ILE A 385 2.42 10.25 44.83
N GLY A 386 1.45 11.13 44.83
CA GLY A 386 1.39 12.31 45.69
C GLY A 386 0.83 12.05 47.09
N ILE A 387 0.33 10.86 47.38
CA ILE A 387 -0.24 10.51 48.69
C ILE A 387 0.87 10.06 49.64
N PRO A 388 0.89 10.59 50.92
CA PRO A 388 1.85 10.17 51.92
C PRO A 388 1.78 8.65 52.23
N ASP A 389 2.93 8.01 52.39
CA ASP A 389 3.02 6.58 52.73
C ASP A 389 2.26 6.19 53.99
N SER A 390 2.25 7.09 54.99
CA SER A 390 1.52 6.90 56.24
C SER A 390 0.01 6.78 56.08
N ILE A 391 -0.53 7.27 54.95
CA ILE A 391 -1.95 7.19 54.62
C ILE A 391 -2.17 6.03 53.64
N LEU A 392 -1.37 5.94 52.62
CA LEU A 392 -1.52 4.93 51.55
C LEU A 392 -1.36 3.49 52.09
N PHE A 393 -0.38 3.26 52.97
CA PHE A 393 -0.09 1.93 53.55
C PHE A 393 -0.65 1.74 54.96
N LYS A 394 -1.57 2.61 55.40
CA LYS A 394 -2.11 2.50 56.74
C LYS A 394 -2.90 1.20 56.92
N PRO A 395 -2.53 0.35 57.86
CA PRO A 395 -3.34 -0.82 58.20
C PRO A 395 -4.65 -0.41 58.92
N GLY A 396 -5.79 -0.77 58.33
CA GLY A 396 -7.11 -0.49 58.87
C GLY A 396 -7.76 0.77 58.27
N ASP A 397 -8.83 1.25 58.92
CA ASP A 397 -9.64 2.35 58.41
C ASP A 397 -8.93 3.71 58.51
N LEU A 398 -9.12 4.54 57.49
CA LEU A 398 -8.63 5.92 57.47
C LEU A 398 -9.52 6.83 58.30
N SER A 399 -8.92 7.78 59.06
CA SER A 399 -9.67 8.87 59.67
C SER A 399 -10.34 9.74 58.60
N ARG A 400 -11.24 10.63 59.00
CA ARG A 400 -11.91 11.55 58.08
C ARG A 400 -10.92 12.48 57.36
N GLU A 401 -9.90 12.92 58.09
CA GLU A 401 -8.82 13.78 57.58
C GLU A 401 -7.95 13.01 56.57
N GLU A 402 -7.52 11.81 56.94
CA GLU A 402 -6.74 10.92 56.07
C GLU A 402 -7.52 10.53 54.82
N TRP A 403 -8.82 10.23 54.94
CA TRP A 403 -9.67 9.98 53.79
C TRP A 403 -9.80 11.20 52.87
N ASN A 404 -9.87 12.40 53.41
CA ASN A 404 -9.86 13.62 52.62
C ASN A 404 -8.51 13.84 51.90
N GLU A 405 -7.41 13.42 52.49
CA GLU A 405 -6.10 13.45 51.83
C GLU A 405 -6.02 12.37 50.71
N MET A 406 -6.48 11.14 51.02
CA MET A 406 -6.53 10.06 50.02
C MET A 406 -7.30 10.48 48.76
N LYS A 407 -8.46 11.14 48.89
CA LYS A 407 -9.26 11.64 47.78
C LYS A 407 -8.50 12.59 46.85
N LYS A 408 -7.43 13.23 47.31
CA LYS A 408 -6.64 14.16 46.50
C LYS A 408 -5.84 13.48 45.39
N HIS A 409 -5.69 12.13 45.40
CA HIS A 409 -5.02 11.45 44.29
C HIS A 409 -5.65 11.79 42.95
N THR A 410 -6.98 12.01 42.87
CA THR A 410 -7.66 12.43 41.63
C THR A 410 -7.18 13.81 41.15
N ILE A 411 -6.98 14.75 42.11
CA ILE A 411 -6.49 16.11 41.81
C ILE A 411 -5.00 16.05 41.43
N TYR A 412 -4.18 15.31 42.18
CA TYR A 412 -2.76 15.16 41.92
C TYR A 412 -2.53 14.47 40.57
N GLY A 413 -3.33 13.44 40.21
CA GLY A 413 -3.30 12.81 38.92
C GLY A 413 -3.60 13.80 37.81
N ALA A 414 -4.65 14.60 37.94
CA ALA A 414 -4.98 15.64 36.98
C ALA A 414 -3.87 16.69 36.82
N GLN A 415 -3.19 17.07 37.92
CA GLN A 415 -2.06 18.02 37.88
C GLN A 415 -0.82 17.44 37.21
N ILE A 416 -0.49 16.16 37.44
CA ILE A 416 0.64 15.46 36.80
C ILE A 416 0.46 15.44 35.30
N LEU A 417 -0.78 15.28 34.83
CA LEU A 417 -1.14 15.14 33.40
C LEU A 417 -1.47 16.48 32.71
N GLU A 418 -1.39 17.62 33.44
CA GLU A 418 -1.70 18.94 32.93
C GLU A 418 -0.58 19.54 32.06
N GLY A 419 -0.95 20.46 31.16
CA GLY A 419 0.02 21.25 30.37
C GLY A 419 0.49 20.58 29.06
N SER A 420 -0.08 19.45 28.70
CA SER A 420 0.22 18.79 27.40
C SER A 420 -0.87 19.04 26.34
N ASP A 421 -0.43 19.20 25.10
CA ASP A 421 -1.34 19.25 23.93
C ASP A 421 -1.77 17.86 23.45
N SER A 422 -1.17 16.78 23.96
CA SER A 422 -1.51 15.40 23.62
C SER A 422 -2.94 15.06 24.03
N ASP A 423 -3.74 14.56 23.08
CA ASP A 423 -5.12 14.15 23.35
C ASP A 423 -5.18 12.97 24.34
N VAL A 424 -4.19 12.07 24.28
CA VAL A 424 -4.04 10.99 25.27
C VAL A 424 -3.89 11.54 26.67
N LEU A 425 -3.01 12.51 26.89
CA LEU A 425 -2.79 13.09 28.24
C LEU A 425 -3.98 13.95 28.70
N LYS A 426 -4.68 14.61 27.78
CA LYS A 426 -5.95 15.29 28.09
C LYS A 426 -7.03 14.30 28.52
N ALA A 427 -7.20 13.19 27.80
CA ALA A 427 -8.12 12.12 28.16
C ALA A 427 -7.74 11.47 29.51
N SER A 428 -6.45 11.19 29.72
CA SER A 428 -5.93 10.65 30.99
C SER A 428 -6.21 11.59 32.16
N ARG A 429 -6.04 12.91 31.97
CA ARG A 429 -6.40 13.93 32.96
C ARG A 429 -7.88 13.90 33.32
N VAL A 430 -8.75 13.76 32.29
CA VAL A 430 -10.20 13.65 32.51
C VAL A 430 -10.53 12.39 33.30
N VAL A 431 -9.93 11.26 32.98
CA VAL A 431 -10.11 10.00 33.69
C VAL A 431 -9.62 10.11 35.13
N ALA A 432 -8.38 10.54 35.36
CA ALA A 432 -7.79 10.67 36.69
C ALA A 432 -8.63 11.58 37.63
N LEU A 433 -9.18 12.68 37.07
CA LEU A 433 -9.98 13.61 37.86
C LEU A 433 -11.37 13.08 38.20
N ASN A 434 -11.98 12.23 37.36
CA ASN A 434 -13.43 11.98 37.40
C ASN A 434 -13.82 10.52 37.63
N HIS A 435 -12.91 9.56 37.73
CA HIS A 435 -13.25 8.14 37.87
C HIS A 435 -13.91 7.81 39.22
N HIS A 436 -13.85 8.67 40.22
CA HIS A 436 -14.54 8.56 41.49
C HIS A 436 -15.76 9.48 41.62
N GLU A 437 -16.15 10.18 40.56
CA GLU A 437 -17.44 10.88 40.54
C GLU A 437 -18.57 9.87 40.47
N ARG A 438 -19.70 10.20 41.09
CA ARG A 438 -20.87 9.32 41.19
C ARG A 438 -22.08 9.96 40.52
N TRP A 439 -22.89 9.13 39.89
CA TRP A 439 -24.09 9.61 39.19
C TRP A 439 -25.05 10.41 40.08
N ASP A 440 -25.17 10.02 41.35
CA ASP A 440 -25.99 10.71 42.36
C ASP A 440 -25.40 12.07 42.85
N GLY A 441 -24.14 12.37 42.52
CA GLY A 441 -23.42 13.55 42.98
C GLY A 441 -22.71 13.35 44.32
N GLY A 442 -22.71 12.14 44.90
CA GLY A 442 -22.01 11.80 46.13
C GLY A 442 -20.52 11.47 45.94
N GLY A 443 -19.98 11.65 44.74
CA GLY A 443 -18.59 11.40 44.39
C GLY A 443 -17.63 12.51 44.73
N TYR A 444 -16.40 12.38 44.28
CA TYR A 444 -15.32 13.36 44.46
C TYR A 444 -14.41 13.45 43.21
N PRO A 445 -13.63 14.52 43.03
CA PRO A 445 -13.41 15.66 43.93
C PRO A 445 -14.43 16.80 43.77
N ASN A 446 -15.16 16.86 42.61
CA ASN A 446 -16.01 18.00 42.25
C ASN A 446 -17.50 17.78 42.56
N SER A 447 -17.88 16.58 43.02
CA SER A 447 -19.28 16.18 43.27
C SER A 447 -20.17 16.40 42.04
N LEU A 448 -19.68 16.06 40.85
CA LEU A 448 -20.42 16.13 39.61
C LEU A 448 -21.61 15.17 39.64
N LYS A 449 -22.72 15.58 38.99
CA LYS A 449 -23.94 14.81 39.02
C LYS A 449 -24.44 14.50 37.60
N GLY A 450 -24.88 13.25 37.39
CA GLY A 450 -25.52 12.83 36.15
C GLY A 450 -24.62 13.01 34.92
N SER A 451 -25.17 13.56 33.86
CA SER A 451 -24.47 13.79 32.60
C SER A 451 -23.35 14.86 32.64
N ASN A 452 -23.18 15.56 33.76
CA ASN A 452 -22.04 16.48 33.93
C ASN A 452 -20.71 15.71 34.18
N ILE A 453 -20.78 14.43 34.55
CA ILE A 453 -19.60 13.59 34.67
C ILE A 453 -19.12 13.22 33.26
N PRO A 454 -17.85 13.52 32.92
CA PRO A 454 -17.29 13.13 31.62
C PRO A 454 -17.43 11.63 31.33
N ILE A 455 -17.79 11.26 30.11
CA ILE A 455 -18.11 9.87 29.76
C ILE A 455 -16.94 8.91 30.03
N LEU A 456 -15.68 9.33 29.72
CA LEU A 456 -14.49 8.52 29.97
C LEU A 456 -14.31 8.24 31.47
N GLY A 457 -14.61 9.21 32.35
CA GLY A 457 -14.60 9.01 33.80
C GLY A 457 -15.64 7.98 34.25
N GLN A 458 -16.88 8.05 33.74
CA GLN A 458 -17.93 7.10 34.05
C GLN A 458 -17.60 5.67 33.60
N VAL A 459 -17.01 5.52 32.39
CA VAL A 459 -16.62 4.22 31.82
C VAL A 459 -15.51 3.58 32.65
N VAL A 460 -14.48 4.35 33.03
CA VAL A 460 -13.38 3.84 33.86
C VAL A 460 -13.86 3.50 35.27
N SER A 461 -14.75 4.31 35.84
CA SER A 461 -15.33 4.08 37.17
C SER A 461 -16.01 2.71 37.28
N ILE A 462 -16.88 2.34 36.33
CA ILE A 462 -17.57 1.03 36.37
C ILE A 462 -16.60 -0.12 36.17
N ALA A 463 -15.59 0.05 35.29
CA ALA A 463 -14.59 -0.98 35.01
C ALA A 463 -13.68 -1.24 36.21
N ASP A 464 -13.24 -0.19 36.92
CA ASP A 464 -12.42 -0.26 38.12
C ASP A 464 -13.17 -0.95 39.25
N VAL A 465 -14.39 -0.47 39.56
CA VAL A 465 -15.22 -1.08 40.64
C VAL A 465 -15.53 -2.55 40.31
N PHE A 466 -15.85 -2.88 39.07
CA PHE A 466 -16.10 -4.27 38.71
C PHE A 466 -14.84 -5.13 38.91
N ASP A 467 -13.67 -4.67 38.47
CA ASP A 467 -12.42 -5.42 38.68
C ASP A 467 -12.10 -5.58 40.15
N ALA A 468 -12.34 -4.57 40.96
CA ALA A 468 -12.16 -4.60 42.43
C ALA A 468 -13.09 -5.63 43.11
N LEU A 469 -14.31 -5.82 42.60
CA LEU A 469 -15.25 -6.82 43.10
C LEU A 469 -14.89 -8.24 42.61
N ALA A 470 -14.54 -8.40 41.35
CA ALA A 470 -14.31 -9.69 40.69
C ALA A 470 -12.90 -10.27 40.94
N SER A 471 -11.97 -9.48 41.48
CA SER A 471 -10.58 -9.88 41.72
C SER A 471 -10.32 -10.08 43.23
N LYS A 472 -9.47 -11.08 43.54
CA LYS A 472 -9.04 -11.32 44.92
C LYS A 472 -8.03 -10.24 45.35
N ARG A 473 -8.31 -9.54 46.45
CA ARG A 473 -7.39 -8.60 47.09
C ARG A 473 -6.87 -9.18 48.41
N CYS A 474 -5.78 -8.65 48.92
CA CYS A 474 -5.13 -9.18 50.12
C CYS A 474 -6.06 -9.26 51.37
N TYR A 475 -7.11 -8.43 51.39
CA TYR A 475 -8.02 -8.29 52.53
C TYR A 475 -9.45 -8.80 52.28
N LYS A 476 -9.80 -9.29 51.07
CA LYS A 476 -11.14 -9.73 50.71
C LYS A 476 -11.10 -10.79 49.61
N ASP A 477 -11.85 -11.89 49.85
CA ASP A 477 -12.08 -12.87 48.79
C ASP A 477 -12.91 -12.26 47.66
N ALA A 478 -12.58 -12.64 46.40
CA ALA A 478 -13.31 -12.21 45.23
C ALA A 478 -14.77 -12.62 45.29
N PHE A 479 -15.67 -11.75 44.90
CA PHE A 479 -17.04 -12.10 44.60
C PHE A 479 -17.07 -13.11 43.42
N THR A 480 -18.11 -13.94 43.39
CA THR A 480 -18.36 -14.68 42.13
C THR A 480 -18.67 -13.68 41.03
N PHE A 481 -18.38 -14.03 39.77
CA PHE A 481 -18.70 -13.16 38.63
C PHE A 481 -20.17 -12.70 38.68
N ARG A 482 -21.08 -13.62 39.03
CA ARG A 482 -22.50 -13.33 39.14
C ARG A 482 -22.80 -12.30 40.24
N ASP A 483 -22.22 -12.46 41.42
CA ASP A 483 -22.46 -11.52 42.55
C ASP A 483 -21.89 -10.15 42.24
N ALA A 484 -20.71 -10.06 41.60
CA ALA A 484 -20.12 -8.79 41.16
C ALA A 484 -21.03 -8.06 40.15
N VAL A 485 -21.62 -8.81 39.20
CA VAL A 485 -22.57 -8.25 38.22
C VAL A 485 -23.86 -7.76 38.88
N GLU A 486 -24.40 -8.48 39.87
CA GLU A 486 -25.60 -8.04 40.60
C GLU A 486 -25.30 -6.77 41.40
N GLU A 487 -24.16 -6.67 42.08
CA GLU A 487 -23.72 -5.44 42.78
C GLU A 487 -23.66 -4.25 41.83
N ILE A 488 -23.06 -4.40 40.64
CA ILE A 488 -23.03 -3.34 39.61
C ILE A 488 -24.46 -2.90 39.22
N LYS A 489 -25.40 -3.84 39.11
CA LYS A 489 -26.80 -3.52 38.80
C LYS A 489 -27.49 -2.76 39.90
N GLU A 490 -27.23 -3.11 41.16
CA GLU A 490 -27.79 -2.44 42.34
C GLU A 490 -27.25 -1.00 42.44
N CYS A 491 -26.03 -0.75 42.01
CA CYS A 491 -25.42 0.58 41.96
C CYS A 491 -25.99 1.50 40.86
N LYS A 492 -26.89 1.01 40.00
CA LYS A 492 -27.57 1.82 38.97
C LYS A 492 -28.35 2.97 39.58
N TYR A 493 -28.24 4.17 39.00
CA TYR A 493 -28.78 5.44 39.51
C TYR A 493 -28.12 6.04 40.77
N GLY A 494 -27.35 5.27 41.51
CA GLY A 494 -26.54 5.76 42.61
C GLY A 494 -25.14 6.08 42.16
N MET A 495 -24.30 5.06 42.06
CA MET A 495 -22.92 5.20 41.63
C MET A 495 -22.77 5.39 40.14
N PHE A 496 -23.52 4.62 39.35
CA PHE A 496 -23.39 4.59 37.90
C PHE A 496 -24.61 5.10 37.14
N GLY A 497 -24.37 5.75 36.02
CA GLY A 497 -25.42 6.17 35.09
C GLY A 497 -26.11 4.94 34.44
N PRO A 498 -27.45 4.99 34.22
CA PRO A 498 -28.19 3.86 33.69
C PRO A 498 -27.66 3.39 32.33
N HIS A 499 -27.22 4.32 31.46
CA HIS A 499 -26.66 4.01 30.14
C HIS A 499 -25.31 3.28 30.24
N ILE A 500 -24.50 3.59 31.27
CA ILE A 500 -23.21 2.92 31.50
C ILE A 500 -23.44 1.47 31.94
N VAL A 501 -24.38 1.25 32.88
CA VAL A 501 -24.74 -0.10 33.33
C VAL A 501 -25.33 -0.92 32.18
N GLU A 502 -26.16 -0.31 31.33
CA GLU A 502 -26.71 -1.00 30.15
C GLU A 502 -25.63 -1.39 29.14
N ALA A 503 -24.65 -0.53 28.89
CA ALA A 503 -23.51 -0.83 28.02
C ALA A 503 -22.60 -1.91 28.62
N PHE A 504 -22.33 -1.87 29.92
CA PHE A 504 -21.61 -2.92 30.63
C PHE A 504 -22.34 -4.27 30.51
N MET A 505 -23.66 -4.29 30.70
CA MET A 505 -24.47 -5.50 30.58
C MET A 505 -24.48 -6.10 29.16
N LYS A 506 -24.41 -5.26 28.12
CA LYS A 506 -24.26 -5.73 26.73
C LYS A 506 -22.91 -6.40 26.47
N GLY A 507 -21.86 -5.98 27.16
CA GLY A 507 -20.50 -6.51 27.00
C GLY A 507 -20.13 -7.66 27.95
N LEU A 508 -21.09 -8.22 28.73
CA LEU A 508 -20.80 -9.20 29.77
C LEU A 508 -20.06 -10.46 29.29
N ASP A 509 -20.38 -10.97 28.12
CA ASP A 509 -19.74 -12.17 27.60
C ASP A 509 -18.26 -11.91 27.29
N GLU A 510 -17.95 -10.76 26.67
CA GLU A 510 -16.58 -10.32 26.39
C GLU A 510 -15.81 -10.06 27.70
N ILE A 511 -16.43 -9.41 28.67
CA ILE A 511 -15.85 -9.12 30.01
C ILE A 511 -15.54 -10.42 30.76
N MET A 512 -16.43 -11.39 30.72
CA MET A 512 -16.23 -12.71 31.34
C MET A 512 -15.06 -13.46 30.70
N GLU A 513 -14.93 -13.41 29.38
CA GLU A 513 -13.82 -14.02 28.67
C GLU A 513 -12.46 -13.41 29.09
N VAL A 514 -12.39 -12.10 29.20
CA VAL A 514 -11.18 -11.39 29.67
C VAL A 514 -10.79 -11.84 31.07
N LEU A 515 -11.74 -11.90 31.99
CA LEU A 515 -11.50 -12.33 33.38
C LEU A 515 -10.96 -13.77 33.42
N GLN A 516 -11.57 -14.70 32.68
CA GLN A 516 -11.16 -16.12 32.65
C GLN A 516 -9.78 -16.32 32.00
N ASN A 517 -9.47 -15.59 30.94
CA ASN A 517 -8.20 -15.70 30.24
C ASN A 517 -7.04 -15.20 31.10
N THR A 518 -7.26 -14.14 31.87
CA THR A 518 -6.25 -13.61 32.80
C THR A 518 -6.00 -14.61 33.96
N GLN A 519 -7.04 -15.22 34.51
CA GLN A 519 -6.88 -16.23 35.55
C GLN A 519 -6.08 -17.45 35.05
N LYS A 520 -6.29 -17.91 33.82
CA LYS A 520 -5.53 -19.01 33.20
C LYS A 520 -4.05 -18.65 33.01
N SER A 521 -3.73 -17.39 32.67
CA SER A 521 -2.35 -16.94 32.47
C SER A 521 -1.54 -16.93 33.77
N ILE A 522 -2.17 -16.65 34.89
CA ILE A 522 -1.55 -16.69 36.23
C ILE A 522 -1.12 -18.13 36.59
N PHE A 523 -1.95 -19.13 36.27
CA PHE A 523 -1.63 -20.54 36.53
C PHE A 523 -0.53 -21.09 35.61
N ASN A 524 -0.29 -20.49 34.43
CA ASN A 524 0.70 -20.93 33.46
C ASN A 524 2.07 -20.23 33.56
N LYS A 525 2.20 -19.16 34.31
CA LYS A 525 3.51 -18.55 34.60
C LYS A 525 4.25 -19.43 35.60
N LYS A 526 5.25 -20.20 35.13
CA LYS A 526 6.27 -20.81 36.00
C LYS A 526 6.87 -19.69 36.88
N PRO A 527 7.11 -19.94 38.17
CA PRO A 527 7.76 -18.95 39.03
C PRO A 527 9.13 -18.61 38.41
N TYR A 528 9.39 -17.32 38.25
CA TYR A 528 10.71 -16.82 37.92
C TYR A 528 11.64 -17.32 39.04
N ILE A 529 12.55 -18.21 38.70
CA ILE A 529 13.51 -18.78 39.63
C ILE A 529 14.39 -17.62 40.12
N GLU A 530 14.32 -17.36 41.40
CA GLU A 530 15.39 -16.70 42.16
C GLU A 530 16.71 -17.42 41.86
N GLY A 531 17.75 -16.65 41.53
CA GLY A 531 19.11 -17.16 41.58
C GLY A 531 19.90 -17.05 40.30
N THR A 532 20.45 -15.88 40.02
CA THR A 532 21.81 -15.78 39.56
C THR A 532 22.55 -14.77 40.43
N VAL A 533 23.17 -15.28 41.46
CA VAL A 533 24.25 -14.62 42.19
C VAL A 533 25.33 -14.33 41.15
N LEU A 534 25.64 -13.07 40.95
CA LEU A 534 26.87 -12.65 40.28
C LEU A 534 28.02 -13.04 41.22
N GLU A 535 28.71 -14.11 40.89
CA GLU A 535 30.07 -14.34 41.37
C GLU A 535 31.03 -13.51 40.53
N THR A 536 31.87 -12.81 41.22
CA THR A 536 32.93 -11.86 40.86
C THR A 536 33.84 -12.25 39.71
#